data_8c6115e5bdfda178a7f2b1642598e4f7
#
_entry.id   8c6115e5bdfda178a7f2b1642598e4f7
#
_cell.length_a   1.000
_cell.length_b   1.000
_cell.length_c   1.000
_cell.angle_alpha   90.00
_cell.angle_beta   90.00
_cell.angle_gamma   90.00
#
_symmetry.space_group_name_H-M   'P 1'
#
loop_
_entity.id
_entity.type
_entity.pdbx_description
1 polymer ?
#
loop_
_entity_poly.entity_id
_entity_poly.type
_entity_poly.pdbx_seq_one_letter_code
_entity_poly.pdbx_strand_id
1 'polypeptide(L)'
;LLIDTNCPHSIAPLGENDIMISIIPKTDFLREHMFNQFSNDSILSRFFINAINEKTDHDHYLLFHSENDRRIPMFFNELFCECFDPSINSTDIIMHLFYTIMAELINVYEDDLTRGDSYSHNSVVIPMLRYMERNFRTCTQESVADFFHISPNYVTRLLKKYTGMTYIQLIQAQKLQTAANLLRQTALPVTEIAQRAGYENVTFFYKKFQEKYHCQPGEYRG
;
A
#
# COMPACT_ATOMS: atom_id res chain seq x y z
N LEU A 1 -14.09 8.45 0.07
CA LEU A 1 -14.55 7.08 0.24
C LEU A 1 -14.01 6.21 -0.91
N LEU A 2 -13.35 5.13 -0.56
CA LEU A 2 -12.95 4.08 -1.49
C LEU A 2 -13.84 2.87 -1.22
N ILE A 3 -14.53 2.38 -2.24
CA ILE A 3 -15.46 1.26 -2.11
C ILE A 3 -15.01 0.14 -3.05
N ASP A 4 -14.99 -1.08 -2.55
CA ASP A 4 -14.77 -2.27 -3.37
C ASP A 4 -15.98 -2.54 -4.28
N THR A 5 -15.73 -3.12 -5.45
CA THR A 5 -16.75 -3.45 -6.46
C THR A 5 -17.86 -4.36 -5.94
N ASN A 6 -17.59 -5.20 -4.96
CA ASN A 6 -18.56 -6.13 -4.37
C ASN A 6 -19.20 -5.63 -3.06
N CYS A 7 -18.90 -4.39 -2.63
CA CYS A 7 -19.49 -3.84 -1.42
C CYS A 7 -20.85 -3.21 -1.72
N PRO A 8 -21.97 -3.76 -1.20
CA PRO A 8 -23.28 -3.15 -1.34
C PRO A 8 -23.28 -1.78 -0.65
N HIS A 9 -23.63 -0.75 -1.37
CA HIS A 9 -23.72 0.60 -0.85
C HIS A 9 -24.91 1.35 -1.42
N SER A 10 -25.36 2.33 -0.69
CA SER A 10 -26.42 3.24 -1.14
C SER A 10 -25.97 4.69 -0.89
N ILE A 11 -26.47 5.57 -1.74
CA ILE A 11 -26.19 6.99 -1.64
C ILE A 11 -27.48 7.68 -1.25
N ALA A 12 -27.44 8.47 -0.18
CA ALA A 12 -28.57 9.30 0.19
C ALA A 12 -28.84 10.36 -0.90
N PRO A 13 -30.08 10.84 -1.04
CA PRO A 13 -30.38 11.93 -1.96
C PRO A 13 -29.47 13.13 -1.69
N LEU A 14 -28.88 13.67 -2.77
CA LEU A 14 -28.05 14.86 -2.70
C LEU A 14 -28.91 16.11 -2.50
N GLY A 15 -28.41 17.09 -1.78
CA GLY A 15 -29.00 18.41 -1.69
C GLY A 15 -28.85 19.20 -3.00
N GLU A 16 -29.56 20.31 -3.14
CA GLU A 16 -29.56 21.13 -4.37
C GLU A 16 -28.17 21.67 -4.77
N ASN A 17 -27.26 21.80 -3.81
CA ASN A 17 -25.91 22.33 -4.04
C ASN A 17 -24.81 21.25 -3.90
N ASP A 18 -25.17 19.98 -3.74
CA ASP A 18 -24.21 18.91 -3.60
C ASP A 18 -23.79 18.36 -4.97
N ILE A 19 -22.52 18.18 -5.15
CA ILE A 19 -21.94 17.51 -6.32
C ILE A 19 -21.20 16.27 -5.85
N MET A 20 -21.59 15.13 -6.39
CA MET A 20 -20.88 13.89 -6.16
C MET A 20 -20.19 13.44 -7.45
N ILE A 21 -18.93 13.13 -7.35
CA ILE A 21 -18.13 12.61 -8.46
C ILE A 21 -17.64 11.21 -8.09
N SER A 22 -17.98 10.24 -8.93
CA SER A 22 -17.50 8.87 -8.81
C SER A 22 -16.39 8.61 -9.83
N ILE A 23 -15.22 8.23 -9.34
CA ILE A 23 -14.10 7.79 -10.18
C ILE A 23 -14.06 6.27 -10.14
N ILE A 24 -14.28 5.64 -11.29
CA ILE A 24 -14.30 4.18 -11.42
C ILE A 24 -13.12 3.77 -12.30
N PRO A 25 -11.96 3.41 -11.70
CA PRO A 25 -10.84 2.94 -12.49
C PRO A 25 -11.15 1.58 -13.10
N LYS A 26 -10.79 1.37 -14.35
CA LYS A 26 -10.87 0.05 -14.98
C LYS A 26 -9.85 -0.90 -14.33
N THR A 27 -10.21 -2.17 -14.17
CA THR A 27 -9.34 -3.19 -13.57
C THR A 27 -8.01 -3.30 -14.32
N ASP A 28 -8.01 -3.22 -15.64
CA ASP A 28 -6.78 -3.25 -16.45
C ASP A 28 -5.90 -2.04 -16.18
N PHE A 29 -6.47 -0.84 -16.06
CA PHE A 29 -5.74 0.37 -15.68
C PHE A 29 -5.04 0.20 -14.33
N LEU A 30 -5.74 -0.32 -13.34
CA LEU A 30 -5.17 -0.56 -12.02
C LEU A 30 -4.06 -1.61 -12.08
N ARG A 31 -4.28 -2.69 -12.86
CA ARG A 31 -3.31 -3.78 -13.01
C ARG A 31 -2.03 -3.33 -13.71
N GLU A 32 -2.14 -2.63 -14.83
CA GLU A 32 -0.98 -2.24 -15.63
C GLU A 32 -0.17 -1.12 -15.00
N HIS A 33 -0.83 -0.18 -14.32
CA HIS A 33 -0.21 1.05 -13.87
C HIS A 33 0.07 1.06 -12.36
N MET A 34 -0.83 0.59 -11.52
CA MET A 34 -0.58 0.57 -10.07
C MET A 34 0.43 -0.50 -9.66
N PHE A 35 0.43 -1.66 -10.34
CA PHE A 35 1.40 -2.72 -10.02
C PHE A 35 2.85 -2.31 -10.30
N ASN A 36 3.10 -1.42 -11.24
CA ASN A 36 4.45 -1.02 -11.62
C ASN A 36 4.99 0.17 -10.81
N GLN A 37 4.14 1.05 -10.35
CA GLN A 37 4.54 2.29 -9.66
C GLN A 37 4.56 2.17 -8.14
N PHE A 38 3.55 1.57 -7.55
CA PHE A 38 3.70 1.13 -6.16
C PHE A 38 4.60 -0.09 -6.23
N SER A 39 5.85 0.05 -5.78
CA SER A 39 6.77 -1.10 -5.78
C SER A 39 5.99 -2.31 -5.28
N ASN A 40 5.86 -3.34 -6.10
CA ASN A 40 5.06 -4.57 -5.82
C ASN A 40 5.36 -5.21 -4.47
N ASP A 41 6.21 -4.60 -3.69
CA ASP A 41 6.84 -5.09 -2.50
C ASP A 41 6.59 -4.22 -1.26
N SER A 42 5.96 -3.03 -1.39
CA SER A 42 5.44 -2.30 -0.22
C SER A 42 4.25 -3.06 0.37
N ILE A 43 4.28 -3.22 1.69
CA ILE A 43 3.19 -3.87 2.44
C ILE A 43 1.85 -3.16 2.20
N LEU A 44 1.89 -1.83 2.11
CA LEU A 44 0.71 -1.00 1.84
C LEU A 44 0.21 -1.14 0.40
N SER A 45 1.12 -1.16 -0.57
CA SER A 45 0.74 -1.38 -1.97
C SER A 45 0.01 -2.71 -2.16
N ARG A 46 0.46 -3.77 -1.47
CA ARG A 46 -0.22 -5.07 -1.49
C ARG A 46 -1.61 -5.03 -0.85
N PHE A 47 -1.80 -4.23 0.20
CA PHE A 47 -3.13 -4.01 0.76
C PHE A 47 -4.08 -3.41 -0.29
N PHE A 48 -3.65 -2.32 -0.96
CA PHE A 48 -4.48 -1.69 -2.00
C PHE A 48 -4.68 -2.58 -3.22
N ILE A 49 -3.65 -3.31 -3.65
CA ILE A 49 -3.75 -4.27 -4.75
C ILE A 49 -4.77 -5.36 -4.45
N ASN A 50 -4.77 -5.90 -3.23
CA ASN A 50 -5.74 -6.92 -2.85
C ASN A 50 -7.15 -6.34 -2.65
N ALA A 51 -7.26 -5.10 -2.14
CA ALA A 51 -8.55 -4.40 -2.07
C ALA A 51 -9.20 -4.18 -3.45
N ILE A 52 -8.39 -4.22 -4.51
CA ILE A 52 -8.84 -4.01 -5.90
C ILE A 52 -8.99 -5.34 -6.66
N ASN A 53 -8.49 -6.46 -6.14
CA ASN A 53 -8.40 -7.72 -6.87
C ASN A 53 -9.65 -8.58 -6.66
N GLU A 54 -10.38 -8.90 -7.75
CA GLU A 54 -11.68 -9.60 -7.79
C GLU A 54 -11.73 -11.00 -7.15
N LYS A 55 -10.61 -11.53 -6.65
CA LYS A 55 -10.48 -12.93 -6.20
C LYS A 55 -10.62 -13.17 -4.70
N THR A 56 -10.85 -12.14 -3.92
CA THR A 56 -10.97 -12.26 -2.46
C THR A 56 -12.36 -11.79 -2.00
N ASP A 57 -12.91 -12.39 -0.94
CA ASP A 57 -14.19 -11.97 -0.32
C ASP A 57 -14.05 -10.55 0.23
N HIS A 58 -14.41 -9.55 -0.58
CA HIS A 58 -14.30 -8.14 -0.28
C HIS A 58 -15.66 -7.53 0.01
N ASP A 59 -15.93 -7.33 1.29
CA ASP A 59 -17.04 -6.48 1.79
C ASP A 59 -16.45 -5.19 2.39
N HIS A 60 -15.56 -4.47 1.67
CA HIS A 60 -14.79 -3.43 2.34
C HIS A 60 -14.90 -2.08 1.64
N TYR A 61 -15.04 -1.07 2.47
CA TYR A 61 -14.85 0.33 2.11
C TYR A 61 -13.83 0.98 3.04
N LEU A 62 -13.15 1.99 2.54
CA LEU A 62 -12.27 2.85 3.33
C LEU A 62 -12.85 4.27 3.29
N LEU A 63 -13.16 4.79 4.46
CA LEU A 63 -13.59 6.18 4.62
C LEU A 63 -12.35 7.01 5.01
N PHE A 64 -12.19 8.13 4.35
CA PHE A 64 -11.12 9.10 4.61
C PHE A 64 -11.77 10.42 4.99
N HIS A 65 -11.45 10.94 6.16
CA HIS A 65 -11.90 12.25 6.62
C HIS A 65 -10.91 13.32 6.12
N SER A 66 -11.05 13.69 4.86
CA SER A 66 -10.15 14.61 4.17
C SER A 66 -10.67 16.05 4.11
N GLU A 67 -11.75 16.38 4.82
CA GLU A 67 -12.38 17.70 4.83
C GLU A 67 -11.46 18.81 5.36
N ASN A 68 -10.49 18.47 6.19
CA ASN A 68 -9.49 19.41 6.71
C ASN A 68 -8.14 19.35 5.96
N ASP A 69 -8.00 18.45 5.02
CA ASP A 69 -6.81 18.36 4.18
C ASP A 69 -6.89 19.38 3.04
N ARG A 70 -5.81 20.15 2.84
CA ARG A 70 -5.77 21.17 1.77
C ARG A 70 -5.27 20.61 0.44
N ARG A 71 -4.53 19.50 0.47
CA ARG A 71 -3.85 18.96 -0.70
C ARG A 71 -4.77 18.07 -1.53
N ILE A 72 -5.57 17.24 -0.88
CA ILE A 72 -6.49 16.32 -1.57
C ILE A 72 -7.48 17.06 -2.47
N PRO A 73 -8.21 18.10 -2.01
CA PRO A 73 -9.09 18.88 -2.89
C PRO A 73 -8.33 19.53 -4.07
N MET A 74 -7.12 20.03 -3.83
CA MET A 74 -6.29 20.61 -4.88
C MET A 74 -5.94 19.59 -5.96
N PHE A 75 -5.49 18.40 -5.58
CA PHE A 75 -5.14 17.35 -6.53
C PHE A 75 -6.37 16.83 -7.30
N PHE A 76 -7.52 16.74 -6.64
CA PHE A 76 -8.78 16.38 -7.34
C PHE A 76 -9.21 17.47 -8.32
N ASN A 77 -9.06 18.75 -7.98
CA ASN A 77 -9.38 19.84 -8.91
C ASN A 77 -8.49 19.77 -10.16
N GLU A 78 -7.20 19.58 -10.01
CA GLU A 78 -6.29 19.39 -11.15
C GLU A 78 -6.64 18.14 -11.97
N LEU A 79 -6.99 17.04 -11.31
CA LEU A 79 -7.44 15.82 -11.98
C LEU A 79 -8.68 16.09 -12.83
N PHE A 80 -9.66 16.84 -12.30
CA PHE A 80 -10.87 17.16 -13.04
C PHE A 80 -10.59 18.15 -14.17
N CYS A 81 -9.72 19.14 -13.97
CA CYS A 81 -9.30 20.03 -15.07
C CYS A 81 -8.74 19.22 -16.24
N GLU A 82 -7.84 18.29 -16.01
CA GLU A 82 -7.28 17.45 -17.08
C GLU A 82 -8.30 16.46 -17.68
N CYS A 83 -9.32 16.04 -16.92
CA CYS A 83 -10.38 15.19 -17.45
C CYS A 83 -11.37 15.94 -18.35
N PHE A 84 -11.68 17.21 -18.04
CA PHE A 84 -12.70 17.99 -18.74
C PHE A 84 -12.12 18.92 -19.81
N ASP A 85 -10.86 19.31 -19.69
CA ASP A 85 -10.14 20.12 -20.67
C ASP A 85 -8.75 19.50 -20.94
N PRO A 86 -8.71 18.38 -21.69
CA PRO A 86 -7.49 17.60 -21.82
C PRO A 86 -6.41 18.28 -22.64
N SER A 87 -5.19 18.30 -22.10
CA SER A 87 -3.96 18.68 -22.78
C SER A 87 -3.37 17.50 -23.57
N ILE A 88 -2.28 17.74 -24.30
CA ILE A 88 -1.60 16.68 -25.07
C ILE A 88 -1.02 15.58 -24.17
N ASN A 89 -0.73 15.89 -22.92
CA ASN A 89 -0.13 14.97 -21.94
C ASN A 89 -1.12 14.55 -20.84
N SER A 90 -2.44 14.78 -21.01
CA SER A 90 -3.45 14.54 -19.97
C SER A 90 -3.42 13.11 -19.42
N THR A 91 -3.17 12.11 -20.25
CA THR A 91 -3.08 10.72 -19.78
C THR A 91 -2.01 10.56 -18.70
N ASP A 92 -0.81 11.09 -18.95
CA ASP A 92 0.31 10.99 -18.00
C ASP A 92 0.04 11.85 -16.75
N ILE A 93 -0.52 13.06 -16.93
CA ILE A 93 -0.87 13.96 -15.83
C ILE A 93 -1.93 13.33 -14.93
N ILE A 94 -3.01 12.82 -15.50
CA ILE A 94 -4.08 12.11 -14.77
C ILE A 94 -3.51 10.94 -13.97
N MET A 95 -2.62 10.17 -14.58
CA MET A 95 -1.96 9.05 -13.94
C MET A 95 -1.15 9.48 -12.71
N HIS A 96 -0.30 10.49 -12.86
CA HIS A 96 0.53 10.98 -11.76
C HIS A 96 -0.29 11.63 -10.65
N LEU A 97 -1.33 12.38 -11.01
CA LEU A 97 -2.28 12.94 -10.02
C LEU A 97 -3.01 11.83 -9.27
N PHE A 98 -3.47 10.80 -9.96
CA PHE A 98 -4.11 9.66 -9.32
C PHE A 98 -3.19 8.98 -8.30
N TYR A 99 -1.92 8.74 -8.64
CA TYR A 99 -0.95 8.19 -7.70
C TYR A 99 -0.70 9.11 -6.50
N THR A 100 -0.60 10.41 -6.77
CA THR A 100 -0.40 11.41 -5.70
C THR A 100 -1.59 11.44 -4.75
N ILE A 101 -2.81 11.41 -5.28
CA ILE A 101 -4.05 11.33 -4.48
C ILE A 101 -4.05 10.06 -3.63
N MET A 102 -3.73 8.90 -4.20
CA MET A 102 -3.68 7.64 -3.45
C MET A 102 -2.65 7.69 -2.32
N ALA A 103 -1.47 8.28 -2.56
CA ALA A 103 -0.45 8.46 -1.53
C ALA A 103 -0.92 9.41 -0.41
N GLU A 104 -1.59 10.51 -0.75
CA GLU A 104 -2.14 11.44 0.25
C GLU A 104 -3.31 10.85 1.03
N LEU A 105 -4.18 10.09 0.40
CA LEU A 105 -5.24 9.38 1.12
C LEU A 105 -4.66 8.44 2.20
N ILE A 106 -3.52 7.83 1.93
CA ILE A 106 -2.82 7.03 2.95
C ILE A 106 -2.38 7.90 4.13
N ASN A 107 -1.85 9.10 3.87
CA ASN A 107 -1.44 10.04 4.93
C ASN A 107 -2.62 10.52 5.77
N VAL A 108 -3.73 10.90 5.13
CA VAL A 108 -4.97 11.32 5.83
C VAL A 108 -5.53 10.20 6.70
N TYR A 109 -5.51 8.98 6.21
CA TYR A 109 -5.98 7.83 6.99
C TYR A 109 -5.18 7.62 8.28
N GLU A 110 -3.89 7.98 8.29
CA GLU A 110 -3.08 7.93 9.52
C GLU A 110 -3.46 9.01 10.54
N ASP A 111 -3.73 10.21 10.06
CA ASP A 111 -4.14 11.32 10.92
C ASP A 111 -5.50 11.02 11.59
N ASP A 112 -6.43 10.41 10.87
CA ASP A 112 -7.72 9.98 11.39
C ASP A 112 -7.58 8.95 12.52
N LEU A 113 -6.67 8.00 12.38
CA LEU A 113 -6.41 6.99 13.43
C LEU A 113 -5.79 7.56 14.70
N THR A 114 -5.01 8.63 14.59
CA THR A 114 -4.38 9.30 15.76
C THR A 114 -5.38 10.15 16.55
N ARG A 115 -6.49 10.57 15.93
CA ARG A 115 -7.52 11.43 16.56
C ARG A 115 -8.56 10.68 17.38
N GLY A 116 -8.54 9.34 17.41
CA GLY A 116 -9.31 8.54 18.37
C GLY A 116 -10.79 8.36 18.05
N ASP A 117 -11.20 8.60 16.84
CA ASP A 117 -12.57 8.30 16.41
C ASP A 117 -12.78 6.78 16.29
N SER A 118 -13.86 6.29 16.90
CA SER A 118 -14.18 4.87 17.08
C SER A 118 -14.42 4.18 15.72
N TYR A 119 -13.38 3.59 15.13
CA TYR A 119 -13.51 2.88 13.87
C TYR A 119 -13.63 1.36 14.02
N SER A 120 -14.36 0.78 13.07
CA SER A 120 -14.58 -0.66 12.92
C SER A 120 -13.25 -1.44 12.91
N HIS A 121 -13.31 -2.75 13.14
CA HIS A 121 -12.17 -3.69 13.14
C HIS A 121 -11.25 -3.60 11.90
N ASN A 122 -11.67 -2.89 10.84
CA ASN A 122 -10.88 -2.66 9.63
C ASN A 122 -9.78 -1.58 9.81
N SER A 123 -9.91 -0.71 10.82
CA SER A 123 -9.03 0.43 11.04
C SER A 123 -7.61 0.06 11.50
N VAL A 124 -7.40 -1.14 12.05
CA VAL A 124 -6.11 -1.55 12.62
C VAL A 124 -5.11 -2.04 11.56
N VAL A 125 -5.57 -2.44 10.38
CA VAL A 125 -4.71 -3.13 9.39
C VAL A 125 -3.69 -2.19 8.79
N ILE A 126 -4.07 -1.00 8.35
CA ILE A 126 -3.14 -0.04 7.73
C ILE A 126 -2.06 0.44 8.71
N PRO A 127 -2.39 0.87 9.95
CA PRO A 127 -1.37 1.16 10.96
C PRO A 127 -0.44 -0.02 11.24
N MET A 128 -1.00 -1.24 11.28
CA MET A 128 -0.21 -2.45 11.47
C MET A 128 0.78 -2.67 10.33
N LEU A 129 0.33 -2.55 9.09
CA LEU A 129 1.19 -2.70 7.91
C LEU A 129 2.30 -1.64 7.91
N ARG A 130 2.00 -0.40 8.26
CA ARG A 130 3.01 0.66 8.40
C ARG A 130 3.97 0.44 9.56
N TYR A 131 3.48 -0.01 10.69
CA TYR A 131 4.35 -0.38 11.80
C TYR A 131 5.35 -1.46 11.36
N MET A 132 4.87 -2.48 10.67
CA MET A 132 5.70 -3.53 10.09
C MET A 132 6.70 -2.98 9.07
N GLU A 133 6.27 -2.10 8.17
CA GLU A 133 7.13 -1.49 7.15
C GLU A 133 8.24 -0.63 7.76
N ARG A 134 7.93 0.16 8.77
CA ARG A 134 8.93 0.99 9.48
C ARG A 134 9.90 0.17 10.33
N ASN A 135 9.43 -0.94 10.89
CA ASN A 135 10.17 -1.77 11.85
C ASN A 135 10.58 -3.14 11.28
N PHE A 136 10.48 -3.37 9.98
CA PHE A 136 10.64 -4.69 9.33
C PHE A 136 11.94 -5.43 9.66
N ARG A 137 12.98 -4.72 10.12
CA ARG A 137 14.27 -5.31 10.48
C ARG A 137 14.22 -6.05 11.80
N THR A 138 13.44 -5.56 12.74
CA THR A 138 13.47 -5.98 14.16
C THR A 138 12.10 -6.42 14.68
N CYS A 139 10.99 -6.03 14.04
CA CYS A 139 9.68 -6.43 14.53
C CYS A 139 9.48 -7.94 14.40
N THR A 140 8.77 -8.49 15.36
CA THR A 140 8.28 -9.86 15.34
C THR A 140 6.74 -9.84 15.30
N GLN A 141 6.12 -10.96 14.99
CA GLN A 141 4.65 -11.04 15.01
C GLN A 141 4.09 -10.74 16.40
N GLU A 142 4.82 -11.16 17.45
CA GLU A 142 4.49 -10.89 18.84
C GLU A 142 4.58 -9.39 19.13
N SER A 143 5.67 -8.71 18.70
CA SER A 143 5.82 -7.26 18.92
C SER A 143 4.72 -6.45 18.19
N VAL A 144 4.27 -6.91 17.03
CA VAL A 144 3.11 -6.32 16.35
C VAL A 144 1.84 -6.51 17.16
N ALA A 145 1.61 -7.73 17.66
CA ALA A 145 0.44 -8.06 18.45
C ALA A 145 0.38 -7.23 19.75
N ASP A 146 1.51 -7.12 20.45
CA ASP A 146 1.65 -6.34 21.68
C ASP A 146 1.41 -4.84 21.44
N PHE A 147 1.99 -4.28 20.37
CA PHE A 147 1.82 -2.86 20.04
C PHE A 147 0.36 -2.48 19.75
N PHE A 148 -0.39 -3.37 19.10
CA PHE A 148 -1.80 -3.14 18.75
C PHE A 148 -2.77 -3.73 19.77
N HIS A 149 -2.29 -4.29 20.88
CA HIS A 149 -3.11 -4.92 21.93
C HIS A 149 -4.07 -6.02 21.41
N ILE A 150 -3.57 -6.83 20.49
CA ILE A 150 -4.29 -7.93 19.86
C ILE A 150 -3.50 -9.24 19.97
N SER A 151 -4.14 -10.38 19.70
CA SER A 151 -3.43 -11.66 19.73
C SER A 151 -2.61 -11.89 18.44
N PRO A 152 -1.46 -12.60 18.50
CA PRO A 152 -0.67 -12.98 17.32
C PRO A 152 -1.49 -13.74 16.27
N ASN A 153 -2.42 -14.59 16.69
CA ASN A 153 -3.32 -15.29 15.79
C ASN A 153 -4.26 -14.33 15.05
N TYR A 154 -4.68 -13.26 15.71
CA TYR A 154 -5.50 -12.22 15.07
C TYR A 154 -4.69 -11.42 14.05
N VAL A 155 -3.43 -11.08 14.36
CA VAL A 155 -2.49 -10.48 13.39
C VAL A 155 -2.41 -11.34 12.12
N THR A 156 -2.15 -12.65 12.27
CA THR A 156 -2.07 -13.59 11.13
C THR A 156 -3.34 -13.58 10.30
N ARG A 157 -4.51 -13.64 10.95
CA ARG A 157 -5.80 -13.65 10.28
C ARG A 157 -6.06 -12.36 9.51
N LEU A 158 -5.77 -11.20 10.12
CA LEU A 158 -5.92 -9.89 9.48
C LEU A 158 -5.00 -9.77 8.26
N LEU A 159 -3.70 -10.02 8.45
CA LEU A 159 -2.73 -9.93 7.35
C LEU A 159 -3.12 -10.83 6.18
N LYS A 160 -3.50 -12.09 6.46
CA LYS A 160 -3.90 -13.02 5.42
C LYS A 160 -5.19 -12.60 4.73
N LYS A 161 -6.17 -12.06 5.48
CA LYS A 161 -7.43 -11.55 4.93
C LYS A 161 -7.18 -10.36 4.00
N TYR A 162 -6.38 -9.37 4.43
CA TYR A 162 -6.24 -8.09 3.71
C TYR A 162 -5.08 -8.03 2.72
N THR A 163 -4.07 -8.88 2.85
CA THR A 163 -2.90 -8.89 1.96
C THR A 163 -2.72 -10.20 1.20
N GLY A 164 -3.50 -11.23 1.52
CA GLY A 164 -3.31 -12.58 1.01
C GLY A 164 -2.04 -13.26 1.53
N MET A 165 -1.23 -12.58 2.37
CA MET A 165 0.09 -13.01 2.80
C MET A 165 0.19 -13.16 4.32
N THR A 166 1.06 -14.05 4.74
CA THR A 166 1.43 -14.18 6.15
C THR A 166 2.41 -13.08 6.56
N TYR A 167 2.54 -12.85 7.88
CA TYR A 167 3.54 -11.96 8.46
C TYR A 167 4.95 -12.22 7.90
N ILE A 168 5.37 -13.49 7.90
CA ILE A 168 6.70 -13.88 7.41
C ILE A 168 6.90 -13.53 5.93
N GLN A 169 5.89 -13.77 5.10
CA GLN A 169 5.95 -13.43 3.67
C GLN A 169 6.05 -11.92 3.43
N LEU A 170 5.31 -11.13 4.19
CA LEU A 170 5.35 -9.66 4.09
C LEU A 170 6.71 -9.10 4.49
N ILE A 171 7.25 -9.53 5.65
CA ILE A 171 8.58 -9.09 6.11
C ILE A 171 9.67 -9.54 5.15
N GLN A 172 9.58 -10.78 4.64
CA GLN A 172 10.54 -11.29 3.67
C GLN A 172 10.52 -10.46 2.37
N ALA A 173 9.35 -10.12 1.87
CA ALA A 173 9.20 -9.28 0.69
C ALA A 173 9.83 -7.89 0.90
N GLN A 174 9.57 -7.26 2.06
CA GLN A 174 10.12 -5.96 2.41
C GLN A 174 11.66 -5.97 2.53
N LYS A 175 12.22 -7.00 3.18
CA LYS A 175 13.68 -7.18 3.27
C LYS A 175 14.32 -7.32 1.90
N LEU A 176 13.75 -8.13 1.01
CA LEU A 176 14.27 -8.33 -0.33
C LEU A 176 14.19 -7.05 -1.18
N GLN A 177 13.10 -6.29 -1.06
CA GLN A 177 12.96 -5.02 -1.76
C GLN A 177 13.99 -3.99 -1.30
N THR A 178 14.18 -3.89 0.02
CA THR A 178 15.22 -3.01 0.58
C THR A 178 16.59 -3.38 0.03
N ALA A 179 16.91 -4.67 -0.03
CA ALA A 179 18.16 -5.14 -0.60
C ALA A 179 18.28 -4.81 -2.10
N ALA A 180 17.23 -5.01 -2.88
CA ALA A 180 17.20 -4.69 -4.30
C ALA A 180 17.43 -3.19 -4.56
N ASN A 181 16.80 -2.31 -3.76
CA ASN A 181 17.00 -0.87 -3.85
C ASN A 181 18.45 -0.49 -3.51
N LEU A 182 19.03 -1.05 -2.44
CA LEU A 182 20.41 -0.81 -2.06
C LEU A 182 21.41 -1.30 -3.12
N LEU A 183 21.14 -2.44 -3.77
CA LEU A 183 21.95 -2.95 -4.87
C LEU A 183 22.00 -1.98 -6.05
N ARG A 184 20.87 -1.37 -6.41
CA ARG A 184 20.79 -0.40 -7.53
C ARG A 184 21.37 0.96 -7.20
N GLN A 185 21.23 1.40 -5.95
CA GLN A 185 21.54 2.77 -5.54
C GLN A 185 22.92 2.94 -4.93
N THR A 186 23.60 1.84 -4.57
CA THR A 186 24.87 1.89 -3.85
C THR A 186 25.89 0.88 -4.37
N ALA A 187 27.17 1.17 -4.15
CA ALA A 187 28.27 0.25 -4.40
C ALA A 187 28.64 -0.63 -3.18
N LEU A 188 27.79 -0.70 -2.17
CA LEU A 188 28.06 -1.45 -0.95
C LEU A 188 28.29 -2.95 -1.22
N PRO A 189 29.14 -3.64 -0.47
CA PRO A 189 29.26 -5.10 -0.56
C PRO A 189 27.92 -5.80 -0.36
N VAL A 190 27.67 -6.88 -1.09
CA VAL A 190 26.41 -7.65 -1.01
C VAL A 190 26.13 -8.15 0.42
N THR A 191 27.19 -8.54 1.13
CA THR A 191 27.09 -8.95 2.54
C THR A 191 26.59 -7.84 3.46
N GLU A 192 27.06 -6.62 3.25
CA GLU A 192 26.62 -5.45 4.00
C GLU A 192 25.17 -5.08 3.63
N ILE A 193 24.80 -5.18 2.35
CA ILE A 193 23.42 -4.97 1.91
C ILE A 193 22.47 -5.98 2.56
N ALA A 194 22.86 -7.25 2.63
CA ALA A 194 22.07 -8.28 3.30
C ALA A 194 21.82 -7.91 4.78
N GLN A 195 22.86 -7.47 5.50
CA GLN A 195 22.75 -7.03 6.90
C GLN A 195 21.85 -5.80 7.03
N ARG A 196 22.05 -4.78 6.20
CA ARG A 196 21.21 -3.56 6.19
C ARG A 196 19.73 -3.84 5.85
N ALA A 197 19.49 -4.86 5.06
CA ALA A 197 18.15 -5.35 4.76
C ALA A 197 17.55 -6.23 5.90
N GLY A 198 18.30 -6.48 6.96
CA GLY A 198 17.85 -7.22 8.14
C GLY A 198 18.01 -8.74 8.02
N TYR A 199 18.96 -9.22 7.22
CA TYR A 199 19.32 -10.63 7.17
C TYR A 199 20.54 -10.91 8.07
N GLU A 200 20.38 -11.80 9.03
CA GLU A 200 21.48 -12.30 9.86
C GLU A 200 22.30 -13.36 9.12
N ASN A 201 21.63 -14.17 8.29
CA ASN A 201 22.26 -15.23 7.50
C ASN A 201 22.35 -14.83 6.03
N VAL A 202 23.57 -14.55 5.57
CA VAL A 202 23.84 -14.12 4.20
C VAL A 202 23.53 -15.24 3.18
N THR A 203 23.77 -16.50 3.51
CA THR A 203 23.46 -17.64 2.62
C THR A 203 21.96 -17.75 2.39
N PHE A 204 21.16 -17.57 3.46
CA PHE A 204 19.71 -17.56 3.36
C PHE A 204 19.22 -16.36 2.52
N PHE A 205 19.85 -15.19 2.65
CA PHE A 205 19.57 -14.03 1.80
C PHE A 205 19.78 -14.35 0.32
N TYR A 206 20.95 -14.91 -0.08
CA TYR A 206 21.22 -15.26 -1.46
C TYR A 206 20.17 -16.19 -2.03
N LYS A 207 19.81 -17.24 -1.28
CA LYS A 207 18.75 -18.18 -1.68
C LYS A 207 17.42 -17.46 -1.93
N LYS A 208 16.98 -16.62 -0.97
CA LYS A 208 15.70 -15.91 -1.07
C LYS A 208 15.70 -14.83 -2.16
N PHE A 209 16.82 -14.19 -2.39
CA PHE A 209 16.97 -13.20 -3.45
C PHE A 209 16.87 -13.89 -4.83
N GLN A 210 17.55 -15.00 -5.03
CA GLN A 210 17.50 -15.77 -6.27
C GLN A 210 16.10 -16.36 -6.52
N GLU A 211 15.42 -16.86 -5.47
CA GLU A 211 14.03 -17.34 -5.57
C GLU A 211 13.09 -16.24 -6.10
N LYS A 212 13.30 -14.99 -5.69
CA LYS A 212 12.42 -13.86 -6.03
C LYS A 212 12.79 -13.19 -7.35
N TYR A 213 14.07 -12.92 -7.58
CA TYR A 213 14.53 -12.10 -8.72
C TYR A 213 15.14 -12.94 -9.85
N HIS A 214 15.24 -14.25 -9.69
CA HIS A 214 15.76 -15.21 -10.67
C HIS A 214 17.23 -14.98 -11.09
N CYS A 215 17.98 -14.18 -10.32
CA CYS A 215 19.39 -13.89 -10.51
C CYS A 215 20.10 -13.73 -9.17
N GLN A 216 21.41 -13.74 -9.16
CA GLN A 216 22.21 -13.47 -7.96
C GLN A 216 22.21 -11.97 -7.64
N PRO A 217 22.35 -11.57 -6.35
CA PRO A 217 22.40 -10.17 -5.97
C PRO A 217 23.49 -9.36 -6.69
N GLY A 218 24.65 -9.98 -6.98
CA GLY A 218 25.72 -9.34 -7.73
C GLY A 218 25.34 -9.04 -9.18
N GLU A 219 24.63 -9.95 -9.83
CA GLU A 219 24.13 -9.78 -11.21
C GLU A 219 23.00 -8.76 -11.29
N TYR A 220 22.18 -8.64 -10.23
CA TYR A 220 21.08 -7.69 -10.16
C TYR A 220 21.53 -6.22 -10.09
N ARG A 221 22.76 -5.99 -9.68
CA ARG A 221 23.35 -4.64 -9.56
C ARG A 221 23.57 -3.98 -10.95
N GLY A 222 23.63 -4.76 -12.01
CA GLY A 222 23.79 -4.33 -13.40
C GLY A 222 25.20 -4.08 -13.77
#